data_2d0a9a0bf0f77fe1a45ffd5f3d92cdc2
#
_entry.id   2d0a9a0bf0f77fe1a45ffd5f3d92cdc2
#
_cell.length_a   1.000
_cell.length_b   1.000
_cell.length_c   1.000
_cell.angle_alpha   90.00
_cell.angle_beta   90.00
_cell.angle_gamma   90.00
#
_symmetry.space_group_name_H-M   'P 1'
#
loop_
_entity.id
_entity.type
_entity.pdbx_description
1 polymer ?
#
loop_
_entity_poly.entity_id
_entity_poly.type
_entity_poly.pdbx_seq_one_letter_code
_entity_poly.pdbx_strand_id
1 'polypeptide(L)'
;MIWLVLVAVVFVAGGTWLVAKSTPTRLAVLALGLAGVGAYWFIGQPGMSDRPLEVRLAEIEQMIRTSPERLSEKEAIAIAERRARQQPTDPTPHMMIARMYESLAQRAQAEGMRLVQGGDEPAAAAQAAAMQESLLKAEEAFSESLRRDPSNAEVIAELADLRFKTTGEVDARTTRLYQAAFQANPDRFRYGYLAGVGLWLQGQKAEAEALWADIDKRAPAEGPERGMFAALRQMFGIDPPTTP
;
A
#
# COMPACT_ATOMS: atom_id res chain seq x y z
N MET A 1 25.09 17.79 15.80
CA MET A 1 25.28 16.68 16.75
C MET A 1 26.39 16.89 17.77
N ILE A 2 27.64 17.21 17.39
CA ILE A 2 28.77 17.48 18.32
C ILE A 2 28.43 18.58 19.35
N TRP A 3 27.68 19.61 18.95
CA TRP A 3 27.23 20.69 19.82
C TRP A 3 26.26 20.24 20.92
N LEU A 4 25.32 19.33 20.63
CA LEU A 4 24.39 18.79 21.63
C LEU A 4 25.10 17.92 22.68
N VAL A 5 26.08 17.13 22.27
CA VAL A 5 26.93 16.34 23.18
C VAL A 5 27.76 17.26 24.06
N LEU A 6 28.35 18.32 23.50
CA LEU A 6 29.08 19.33 24.24
C LEU A 6 28.21 20.06 25.25
N VAL A 7 27.00 20.45 24.87
CA VAL A 7 26.01 21.10 25.78
C VAL A 7 25.58 20.13 26.88
N ALA A 8 25.31 18.87 26.59
CA ALA A 8 24.99 17.85 27.60
C ALA A 8 26.12 17.61 28.58
N VAL A 9 27.37 17.52 28.09
CA VAL A 9 28.57 17.35 28.93
C VAL A 9 28.78 18.57 29.82
N VAL A 10 28.61 19.79 29.31
CA VAL A 10 28.72 21.05 30.09
C VAL A 10 27.58 21.15 31.12
N PHE A 11 26.37 20.74 30.82
CA PHE A 11 25.25 20.73 31.76
C PHE A 11 25.45 19.69 32.87
N VAL A 12 25.91 18.48 32.55
CA VAL A 12 26.22 17.44 33.54
C VAL A 12 27.41 17.86 34.41
N ALA A 13 28.47 18.38 33.83
CA ALA A 13 29.62 18.86 34.58
C ALA A 13 29.30 20.08 35.44
N GLY A 14 28.57 21.06 34.92
CA GLY A 14 28.14 22.26 35.66
C GLY A 14 27.13 21.97 36.76
N GLY A 15 26.16 21.09 36.47
CA GLY A 15 25.14 20.65 37.45
C GLY A 15 25.76 19.85 38.62
N THR A 16 26.76 19.02 38.34
CA THR A 16 27.47 18.25 39.38
C THR A 16 28.30 19.13 40.29
N TRP A 17 28.87 20.20 39.77
CA TRP A 17 29.69 21.16 40.57
C TRP A 17 28.82 21.97 41.55
N LEU A 18 27.56 22.29 41.15
CA LEU A 18 26.60 23.06 41.91
C LEU A 18 25.89 22.26 43.00
N VAL A 19 25.60 20.97 42.78
CA VAL A 19 24.69 20.19 43.66
C VAL A 19 25.46 19.20 44.54
N ALA A 20 26.62 18.71 44.17
CA ALA A 20 27.31 17.69 44.94
C ALA A 20 28.29 18.29 45.96
N LYS A 21 27.99 18.11 47.24
CA LYS A 21 28.84 18.60 48.36
C LYS A 21 30.02 17.71 48.69
N SER A 22 30.09 16.48 48.14
CA SER A 22 31.19 15.55 48.43
C SER A 22 31.83 15.01 47.17
N THR A 23 33.13 14.70 47.18
CA THR A 23 33.87 14.15 46.08
C THR A 23 33.33 12.81 45.54
N PRO A 24 32.88 11.85 46.40
CA PRO A 24 32.30 10.59 45.91
C PRO A 24 30.98 10.80 45.17
N THR A 25 30.14 11.76 45.57
CA THR A 25 28.89 12.08 44.87
C THR A 25 29.15 12.69 43.50
N ARG A 26 30.20 13.51 43.37
CA ARG A 26 30.62 14.09 42.06
C ARG A 26 31.08 13.02 41.10
N LEU A 27 31.83 12.03 41.56
CA LEU A 27 32.27 10.91 40.76
C LEU A 27 31.11 10.01 40.30
N ALA A 28 30.15 9.74 41.18
CA ALA A 28 28.97 8.93 40.85
C ALA A 28 28.07 9.60 39.79
N VAL A 29 27.85 10.91 39.89
CA VAL A 29 27.02 11.64 38.89
C VAL A 29 27.77 11.77 37.56
N LEU A 30 29.11 11.95 37.58
CA LEU A 30 29.88 11.92 36.35
C LEU A 30 29.87 10.54 35.68
N ALA A 31 29.99 9.46 36.46
CA ALA A 31 29.90 8.10 35.95
C ALA A 31 28.53 7.77 35.34
N LEU A 32 27.42 8.21 35.99
CA LEU A 32 26.07 8.10 35.48
C LEU A 32 25.86 8.92 34.18
N GLY A 33 26.41 10.13 34.12
CA GLY A 33 26.33 10.96 32.92
C GLY A 33 27.10 10.34 31.75
N LEU A 34 28.32 9.82 32.00
CA LEU A 34 29.11 9.12 30.98
C LEU A 34 28.45 7.79 30.56
N ALA A 35 27.85 7.05 31.50
CA ALA A 35 27.09 5.85 31.19
C ALA A 35 25.82 6.17 30.33
N GLY A 36 25.16 7.29 30.60
CA GLY A 36 24.04 7.78 29.80
C GLY A 36 24.45 8.16 28.37
N VAL A 37 25.60 8.85 28.21
CA VAL A 37 26.15 9.19 26.89
C VAL A 37 26.61 7.90 26.16
N GLY A 38 27.22 6.97 26.89
CA GLY A 38 27.62 5.66 26.32
C GLY A 38 26.44 4.82 25.91
N ALA A 39 25.36 4.77 26.71
CA ALA A 39 24.11 4.09 26.37
C ALA A 39 23.45 4.75 25.16
N TYR A 40 23.42 6.07 25.08
CA TYR A 40 22.92 6.80 23.90
C TYR A 40 23.74 6.47 22.63
N TRP A 41 25.06 6.32 22.76
CA TRP A 41 25.94 5.92 21.66
C TRP A 41 25.72 4.46 21.21
N PHE A 42 25.43 3.57 22.16
CA PHE A 42 25.24 2.14 21.86
C PHE A 42 23.81 1.78 21.43
N ILE A 43 22.79 2.44 22.03
CA ILE A 43 21.35 2.15 21.79
C ILE A 43 20.75 3.13 20.77
N GLY A 44 21.27 4.35 20.72
CA GLY A 44 20.73 5.45 19.92
C GLY A 44 21.07 5.43 18.43
N GLN A 45 21.72 4.38 17.94
CA GLN A 45 22.16 4.26 16.52
C GLN A 45 22.67 5.62 15.98
N PRO A 46 23.90 6.05 16.30
CA PRO A 46 24.46 7.32 15.82
C PRO A 46 24.61 7.40 14.29
N GLY A 47 24.29 6.34 13.55
CA GLY A 47 24.18 6.30 12.09
C GLY A 47 22.81 6.69 11.52
N MET A 48 21.76 6.82 12.36
CA MET A 48 20.55 7.48 11.90
C MET A 48 20.82 8.96 11.78
N SER A 49 21.00 9.41 10.55
CA SER A 49 21.27 10.82 10.29
C SER A 49 20.07 11.66 10.71
N ASP A 50 20.25 12.53 11.71
CA ASP A 50 19.37 13.68 12.00
C ASP A 50 19.38 14.68 10.84
N ARG A 51 19.56 14.21 9.62
CA ARG A 51 19.47 15.05 8.44
C ARG A 51 18.01 15.47 8.31
N PRO A 52 17.76 16.77 8.11
CA PRO A 52 16.40 17.24 7.83
C PRO A 52 15.75 16.35 6.77
N LEU A 53 14.49 16.01 6.97
CA LEU A 53 13.72 15.16 6.06
C LEU A 53 13.89 15.60 4.59
N GLU A 54 14.02 16.91 4.37
CA GLU A 54 14.25 17.52 3.06
C GLU A 54 15.57 17.13 2.40
N VAL A 55 16.66 16.98 3.18
CA VAL A 55 17.97 16.55 2.64
C VAL A 55 17.92 15.07 2.28
N ARG A 56 17.28 14.25 3.11
CA ARG A 56 17.04 12.82 2.80
C ARG A 56 16.18 12.67 1.56
N LEU A 57 15.14 13.48 1.42
CA LEU A 57 14.26 13.43 0.26
C LEU A 57 14.98 13.85 -1.03
N ALA A 58 15.88 14.83 -0.99
CA ALA A 58 16.71 15.19 -2.13
C ALA A 58 17.69 14.07 -2.53
N GLU A 59 18.33 13.41 -1.53
CA GLU A 59 19.18 12.22 -1.77
C GLU A 59 18.37 11.06 -2.39
N ILE A 60 17.15 10.85 -1.91
CA ILE A 60 16.24 9.83 -2.42
C ILE A 60 15.77 10.18 -3.84
N GLU A 61 15.44 11.44 -4.13
CA GLU A 61 15.12 11.88 -5.49
C GLU A 61 16.29 11.68 -6.47
N GLN A 62 17.52 11.86 -5.99
CA GLN A 62 18.71 11.54 -6.76
C GLN A 62 18.86 10.02 -6.95
N MET A 63 18.61 9.20 -5.92
CA MET A 63 18.60 7.73 -6.03
C MET A 63 17.55 7.21 -7.01
N ILE A 64 16.36 7.81 -7.06
CA ILE A 64 15.33 7.46 -8.07
C ILE A 64 15.88 7.59 -9.49
N ARG A 65 16.70 8.61 -9.73
CA ARG A 65 17.26 8.86 -11.07
C ARG A 65 18.44 7.95 -11.40
N THR A 66 19.21 7.54 -10.41
CA THR A 66 20.49 6.82 -10.61
C THR A 66 20.41 5.34 -10.30
N SER A 67 19.56 4.92 -9.36
CA SER A 67 19.49 3.54 -8.86
C SER A 67 18.13 3.26 -8.21
N PRO A 68 17.03 3.27 -9.00
CA PRO A 68 15.66 3.13 -8.46
C PRO A 68 15.46 1.79 -7.74
N GLU A 69 16.23 0.75 -8.08
CA GLU A 69 16.21 -0.57 -7.46
C GLU A 69 16.68 -0.58 -5.99
N ARG A 70 17.30 0.50 -5.51
CA ARG A 70 17.78 0.63 -4.12
C ARG A 70 16.78 1.25 -3.18
N LEU A 71 15.65 1.76 -3.71
CA LEU A 71 14.60 2.37 -2.90
C LEU A 71 13.74 1.30 -2.24
N SER A 72 13.58 1.42 -0.93
CA SER A 72 12.53 0.69 -0.24
C SER A 72 11.16 1.26 -0.61
N GLU A 73 10.12 0.42 -0.61
CA GLU A 73 8.75 0.90 -0.87
C GLU A 73 8.31 1.99 0.11
N LYS A 74 8.75 1.92 1.37
CA LYS A 74 8.45 2.97 2.36
C LYS A 74 9.02 4.33 1.96
N GLU A 75 10.24 4.35 1.41
CA GLU A 75 10.84 5.59 0.90
C GLU A 75 10.13 6.09 -0.34
N ALA A 76 9.77 5.19 -1.25
CA ALA A 76 9.03 5.53 -2.45
C ALA A 76 7.62 6.08 -2.12
N ILE A 77 6.91 5.50 -1.13
CA ILE A 77 5.64 6.03 -0.62
C ILE A 77 5.83 7.44 -0.04
N ALA A 78 6.84 7.65 0.81
CA ALA A 78 7.10 8.96 1.41
C ALA A 78 7.35 10.05 0.35
N ILE A 79 8.01 9.71 -0.76
CA ILE A 79 8.22 10.62 -1.89
C ILE A 79 6.92 10.93 -2.61
N ALA A 80 6.14 9.89 -2.92
CA ALA A 80 4.86 10.05 -3.59
C ALA A 80 3.89 10.89 -2.73
N GLU A 81 3.87 10.70 -1.42
CA GLU A 81 3.11 11.54 -0.47
C GLU A 81 3.57 12.99 -0.49
N ARG A 82 4.89 13.25 -0.54
CA ARG A 82 5.41 14.60 -0.66
C ARG A 82 4.94 15.25 -1.97
N ARG A 83 5.01 14.54 -3.09
CA ARG A 83 4.51 15.02 -4.38
C ARG A 83 3.02 15.32 -4.34
N ALA A 84 2.23 14.45 -3.71
CA ALA A 84 0.81 14.67 -3.52
C ALA A 84 0.51 15.97 -2.75
N ARG A 85 1.32 16.28 -1.72
CA ARG A 85 1.22 17.57 -0.99
C ARG A 85 1.64 18.78 -1.82
N GLN A 86 2.66 18.64 -2.67
CA GLN A 86 3.15 19.71 -3.53
C GLN A 86 2.25 19.96 -4.75
N GLN A 87 1.56 18.94 -5.22
CA GLN A 87 0.70 18.96 -6.40
C GLN A 87 -0.68 18.37 -6.05
N PRO A 88 -1.50 19.08 -5.27
CA PRO A 88 -2.73 18.52 -4.69
C PRO A 88 -3.81 18.17 -5.73
N THR A 89 -3.70 18.65 -6.96
CA THR A 89 -4.63 18.34 -8.05
C THR A 89 -4.14 17.21 -8.96
N ASP A 90 -2.88 16.78 -8.84
CA ASP A 90 -2.33 15.69 -9.64
C ASP A 90 -2.79 14.33 -9.07
N PRO A 91 -3.49 13.48 -9.86
CA PRO A 91 -3.90 12.15 -9.44
C PRO A 91 -2.73 11.15 -9.36
N THR A 92 -1.65 11.40 -10.10
CA THR A 92 -0.54 10.45 -10.32
C THR A 92 0.16 9.99 -9.04
N PRO A 93 0.51 10.89 -8.10
CA PRO A 93 1.16 10.47 -6.86
C PRO A 93 0.30 9.49 -6.04
N HIS A 94 -1.03 9.70 -6.01
CA HIS A 94 -1.95 8.83 -5.29
C HIS A 94 -2.07 7.45 -5.93
N MET A 95 -2.12 7.39 -7.26
CA MET A 95 -2.06 6.12 -7.99
C MET A 95 -0.76 5.36 -7.69
N MET A 96 0.38 6.04 -7.66
CA MET A 96 1.67 5.44 -7.31
C MET A 96 1.67 4.89 -5.87
N ILE A 97 1.17 5.65 -4.90
CA ILE A 97 1.03 5.23 -3.50
C ILE A 97 0.19 3.94 -3.42
N ALA A 98 -0.95 3.91 -4.12
CA ALA A 98 -1.83 2.75 -4.14
C ALA A 98 -1.10 1.48 -4.64
N ARG A 99 -0.42 1.56 -5.77
CA ARG A 99 0.34 0.43 -6.35
C ARG A 99 1.47 -0.05 -5.44
N MET A 100 2.12 0.86 -4.72
CA MET A 100 3.14 0.49 -3.74
C MET A 100 2.55 -0.26 -2.55
N TYR A 101 1.39 0.17 -2.04
CA TYR A 101 0.69 -0.56 -0.99
C TYR A 101 0.17 -1.93 -1.47
N GLU A 102 -0.29 -2.07 -2.73
CA GLU A 102 -0.59 -3.38 -3.31
C GLU A 102 0.64 -4.30 -3.33
N SER A 103 1.81 -3.77 -3.72
CA SER A 103 3.07 -4.52 -3.69
C SER A 103 3.43 -4.99 -2.28
N LEU A 104 3.29 -4.11 -1.28
CA LEU A 104 3.48 -4.48 0.14
C LEU A 104 2.51 -5.57 0.59
N ALA A 105 1.25 -5.48 0.19
CA ALA A 105 0.25 -6.50 0.50
C ALA A 105 0.60 -7.87 -0.11
N GLN A 106 1.04 -7.89 -1.38
CA GLN A 106 1.47 -9.13 -2.05
C GLN A 106 2.67 -9.77 -1.37
N ARG A 107 3.65 -8.97 -0.91
CA ARG A 107 4.79 -9.49 -0.14
C ARG A 107 4.38 -10.04 1.21
N ALA A 108 3.54 -9.33 1.93
CA ALA A 108 3.01 -9.78 3.21
C ALA A 108 2.23 -11.11 3.03
N GLN A 109 1.45 -11.25 1.95
CA GLN A 109 0.77 -12.50 1.61
C GLN A 109 1.76 -13.64 1.35
N ALA A 110 2.77 -13.41 0.53
CA ALA A 110 3.77 -14.43 0.20
C ALA A 110 4.56 -14.87 1.44
N GLU A 111 4.96 -13.94 2.29
CA GLU A 111 5.66 -14.24 3.54
C GLU A 111 4.74 -14.96 4.53
N GLY A 112 3.47 -14.52 4.65
CA GLY A 112 2.49 -15.22 5.49
C GLY A 112 2.30 -16.68 5.07
N MET A 113 2.19 -16.95 3.77
CA MET A 113 2.09 -18.33 3.26
C MET A 113 3.34 -19.15 3.60
N ARG A 114 4.53 -18.58 3.50
CA ARG A 114 5.80 -19.23 3.86
C ARG A 114 5.84 -19.58 5.35
N LEU A 115 5.39 -18.66 6.20
CA LEU A 115 5.35 -18.85 7.66
C LEU A 115 4.35 -19.95 8.07
N VAL A 116 3.17 -20.01 7.43
CA VAL A 116 2.21 -21.10 7.63
C VAL A 116 2.84 -22.44 7.30
N GLN A 117 3.53 -22.55 6.16
CA GLN A 117 4.24 -23.79 5.78
C GLN A 117 5.35 -24.14 6.77
N GLY A 118 5.98 -23.14 7.40
CA GLY A 118 6.98 -23.32 8.45
C GLY A 118 6.41 -23.59 9.85
N GLY A 119 5.09 -23.55 10.03
CA GLY A 119 4.42 -23.79 11.31
C GLY A 119 4.45 -22.59 12.28
N ASP A 120 4.82 -21.39 11.81
CA ASP A 120 4.83 -20.16 12.62
C ASP A 120 3.52 -19.39 12.45
N GLU A 121 2.45 -19.91 13.06
CA GLU A 121 1.11 -19.31 12.98
C GLU A 121 1.04 -17.87 13.53
N PRO A 122 1.69 -17.51 14.68
CA PRO A 122 1.66 -16.13 15.18
C PRO A 122 2.29 -15.13 14.20
N ALA A 123 3.43 -15.47 13.60
CA ALA A 123 4.07 -14.61 12.61
C ALA A 123 3.25 -14.53 11.31
N ALA A 124 2.62 -15.63 10.90
CA ALA A 124 1.72 -15.63 9.74
C ALA A 124 0.49 -14.74 9.97
N ALA A 125 -0.09 -14.75 11.17
CA ALA A 125 -1.20 -13.85 11.53
C ALA A 125 -0.77 -12.36 11.48
N ALA A 126 0.44 -12.03 11.92
CA ALA A 126 0.98 -10.68 11.83
C ALA A 126 1.13 -10.24 10.36
N GLN A 127 1.57 -11.12 9.46
CA GLN A 127 1.65 -10.84 8.02
C GLN A 127 0.26 -10.67 7.39
N ALA A 128 -0.72 -11.45 7.80
CA ALA A 128 -2.11 -11.30 7.34
C ALA A 128 -2.67 -9.91 7.74
N ALA A 129 -2.41 -9.45 8.96
CA ALA A 129 -2.79 -8.11 9.41
C ALA A 129 -2.09 -7.01 8.60
N ALA A 130 -0.79 -7.14 8.33
CA ALA A 130 -0.03 -6.20 7.52
C ALA A 130 -0.52 -6.16 6.06
N MET A 131 -0.89 -7.29 5.49
CA MET A 131 -1.52 -7.39 4.18
C MET A 131 -2.84 -6.62 4.15
N GLN A 132 -3.73 -6.87 5.12
CA GLN A 132 -5.02 -6.18 5.22
C GLN A 132 -4.86 -4.66 5.34
N GLU A 133 -3.97 -4.19 6.20
CA GLU A 133 -3.67 -2.76 6.36
C GLU A 133 -3.19 -2.15 5.04
N SER A 134 -2.31 -2.83 4.32
CA SER A 134 -1.78 -2.36 3.05
C SER A 134 -2.87 -2.29 1.98
N LEU A 135 -3.78 -3.27 1.91
CA LEU A 135 -4.91 -3.24 0.96
C LEU A 135 -5.86 -2.08 1.24
N LEU A 136 -6.15 -1.78 2.51
CA LEU A 136 -6.98 -0.64 2.89
C LEU A 136 -6.34 0.70 2.49
N LYS A 137 -5.03 0.86 2.71
CA LYS A 137 -4.29 2.05 2.28
C LYS A 137 -4.24 2.19 0.76
N ALA A 138 -4.13 1.08 0.04
CA ALA A 138 -4.20 1.07 -1.42
C ALA A 138 -5.59 1.53 -1.92
N GLU A 139 -6.68 1.03 -1.32
CA GLU A 139 -8.04 1.45 -1.67
C GLU A 139 -8.27 2.95 -1.42
N GLU A 140 -7.78 3.47 -0.29
CA GLU A 140 -7.85 4.89 0.03
C GLU A 140 -7.10 5.73 -1.01
N ALA A 141 -5.88 5.33 -1.35
CA ALA A 141 -5.05 6.05 -2.30
C ALA A 141 -5.62 6.02 -3.73
N PHE A 142 -6.15 4.90 -4.21
CA PHE A 142 -6.88 4.86 -5.49
C PHE A 142 -8.13 5.73 -5.47
N SER A 143 -8.90 5.70 -4.39
CA SER A 143 -10.09 6.55 -4.22
C SER A 143 -9.72 8.03 -4.24
N GLU A 144 -8.57 8.39 -3.67
CA GLU A 144 -8.02 9.76 -3.66
C GLU A 144 -7.56 10.18 -5.07
N SER A 145 -6.96 9.27 -5.84
CA SER A 145 -6.62 9.49 -7.24
C SER A 145 -7.86 9.77 -8.08
N LEU A 146 -8.94 8.96 -7.91
CA LEU A 146 -10.20 9.14 -8.63
C LEU A 146 -10.96 10.41 -8.24
N ARG A 147 -10.80 10.94 -7.02
CA ARG A 147 -11.37 12.25 -6.66
C ARG A 147 -10.78 13.39 -7.49
N ARG A 148 -9.54 13.25 -7.95
CA ARG A 148 -8.83 14.23 -8.78
C ARG A 148 -9.06 14.03 -10.26
N ASP A 149 -9.13 12.79 -10.70
CA ASP A 149 -9.45 12.40 -12.08
C ASP A 149 -10.48 11.26 -12.08
N PRO A 150 -11.79 11.60 -12.01
CA PRO A 150 -12.88 10.60 -12.01
C PRO A 150 -13.00 9.80 -13.31
N SER A 151 -12.36 10.26 -14.38
CA SER A 151 -12.41 9.63 -15.69
C SER A 151 -11.26 8.66 -15.97
N ASN A 152 -10.33 8.50 -15.04
CA ASN A 152 -9.16 7.65 -15.20
C ASN A 152 -9.54 6.17 -15.22
N ALA A 153 -9.72 5.64 -16.44
CA ALA A 153 -10.16 4.27 -16.66
C ALA A 153 -9.23 3.21 -16.04
N GLU A 154 -7.92 3.48 -16.02
CA GLU A 154 -6.93 2.57 -15.42
C GLU A 154 -7.14 2.49 -13.91
N VAL A 155 -7.25 3.62 -13.24
CA VAL A 155 -7.45 3.67 -11.78
C VAL A 155 -8.81 3.10 -11.38
N ILE A 156 -9.87 3.34 -12.18
CA ILE A 156 -11.19 2.73 -11.95
C ILE A 156 -11.07 1.21 -11.96
N ALA A 157 -10.39 0.66 -12.95
CA ALA A 157 -10.20 -0.78 -13.11
C ALA A 157 -9.35 -1.38 -11.98
N GLU A 158 -8.25 -0.73 -11.62
CA GLU A 158 -7.37 -1.18 -10.52
C GLU A 158 -8.11 -1.15 -9.18
N LEU A 159 -8.90 -0.12 -8.91
CA LEU A 159 -9.72 -0.05 -7.69
C LEU A 159 -10.78 -1.15 -7.65
N ALA A 160 -11.43 -1.45 -8.78
CA ALA A 160 -12.39 -2.54 -8.85
C ALA A 160 -11.73 -3.90 -8.56
N ASP A 161 -10.58 -4.16 -9.17
CA ASP A 161 -9.80 -5.38 -8.97
C ASP A 161 -9.28 -5.51 -7.52
N LEU A 162 -8.83 -4.41 -6.93
CA LEU A 162 -8.38 -4.37 -5.54
C LEU A 162 -9.52 -4.74 -4.59
N ARG A 163 -10.70 -4.12 -4.77
CA ARG A 163 -11.88 -4.41 -3.95
C ARG A 163 -12.30 -5.88 -4.08
N PHE A 164 -12.37 -6.39 -5.29
CA PHE A 164 -12.68 -7.80 -5.52
C PHE A 164 -11.66 -8.74 -4.84
N LYS A 165 -10.37 -8.46 -4.96
CA LYS A 165 -9.31 -9.23 -4.27
C LYS A 165 -9.45 -9.17 -2.73
N THR A 166 -9.86 -8.01 -2.20
CA THR A 166 -9.93 -7.80 -0.74
C THR A 166 -11.15 -8.45 -0.13
N THR A 167 -12.30 -8.39 -0.80
CA THR A 167 -13.59 -8.87 -0.26
C THR A 167 -13.99 -10.25 -0.76
N GLY A 168 -13.47 -10.67 -1.92
CA GLY A 168 -13.95 -11.85 -2.66
C GLY A 168 -15.34 -11.66 -3.27
N GLU A 169 -15.92 -10.46 -3.16
CA GLU A 169 -17.29 -10.17 -3.55
C GLU A 169 -17.36 -9.08 -4.63
N VAL A 170 -18.36 -9.19 -5.50
CA VAL A 170 -18.69 -8.14 -6.47
C VAL A 170 -19.94 -7.40 -5.97
N ASP A 171 -19.73 -6.56 -4.96
CA ASP A 171 -20.79 -5.73 -4.38
C ASP A 171 -21.26 -4.63 -5.35
N ALA A 172 -22.30 -3.87 -4.98
CA ALA A 172 -22.87 -2.82 -5.82
C ALA A 172 -21.86 -1.72 -6.19
N ARG A 173 -20.89 -1.42 -5.30
CA ARG A 173 -19.84 -0.44 -5.57
C ARG A 173 -18.82 -0.99 -6.58
N THR A 174 -18.36 -2.20 -6.37
CA THR A 174 -17.44 -2.92 -7.26
C THR A 174 -18.05 -3.12 -8.65
N THR A 175 -19.34 -3.46 -8.70
CA THR A 175 -20.10 -3.57 -9.97
C THR A 175 -20.06 -2.26 -10.75
N ARG A 176 -20.37 -1.13 -10.12
CA ARG A 176 -20.30 0.19 -10.79
C ARG A 176 -18.91 0.54 -11.28
N LEU A 177 -17.88 0.20 -10.54
CA LEU A 177 -16.49 0.41 -10.97
C LEU A 177 -16.18 -0.43 -12.21
N TYR A 178 -16.56 -1.71 -12.25
CA TYR A 178 -16.37 -2.56 -13.43
C TYR A 178 -17.18 -2.07 -14.62
N GLN A 179 -18.42 -1.61 -14.41
CA GLN A 179 -19.21 -0.99 -15.48
C GLN A 179 -18.52 0.24 -16.05
N ALA A 180 -18.03 1.13 -15.19
CA ALA A 180 -17.31 2.34 -15.61
C ALA A 180 -15.99 2.00 -16.34
N ALA A 181 -15.22 1.04 -15.83
CA ALA A 181 -13.99 0.57 -16.48
C ALA A 181 -14.28 -0.02 -17.87
N PHE A 182 -15.37 -0.81 -18.03
CA PHE A 182 -15.77 -1.37 -19.29
C PHE A 182 -16.30 -0.32 -20.27
N GLN A 183 -17.06 0.65 -19.79
CA GLN A 183 -17.52 1.78 -20.62
C GLN A 183 -16.34 2.62 -21.16
N ALA A 184 -15.33 2.84 -20.33
CA ALA A 184 -14.14 3.58 -20.73
C ALA A 184 -13.22 2.79 -21.69
N ASN A 185 -13.21 1.46 -21.60
CA ASN A 185 -12.45 0.58 -22.49
C ASN A 185 -13.27 -0.68 -22.83
N PRO A 186 -14.14 -0.62 -23.85
CA PRO A 186 -15.05 -1.70 -24.21
C PRO A 186 -14.38 -2.97 -24.73
N ASP A 187 -13.09 -2.92 -25.10
CA ASP A 187 -12.32 -4.06 -25.56
C ASP A 187 -11.70 -4.88 -24.40
N ARG A 188 -11.79 -4.35 -23.19
CA ARG A 188 -11.42 -5.07 -21.97
C ARG A 188 -12.61 -5.90 -21.45
N PHE A 189 -12.95 -6.95 -22.18
CA PHE A 189 -14.13 -7.80 -21.93
C PHE A 189 -14.19 -8.34 -20.49
N ARG A 190 -13.05 -8.58 -19.85
CA ARG A 190 -12.98 -9.01 -18.44
C ARG A 190 -13.81 -8.12 -17.52
N TYR A 191 -13.76 -6.81 -17.68
CA TYR A 191 -14.48 -5.88 -16.82
C TYR A 191 -16.00 -5.95 -17.07
N GLY A 192 -16.41 -6.13 -18.32
CA GLY A 192 -17.80 -6.34 -18.66
C GLY A 192 -18.34 -7.67 -18.10
N TYR A 193 -17.55 -8.74 -18.14
CA TYR A 193 -17.94 -10.01 -17.52
C TYR A 193 -18.10 -9.86 -16.00
N LEU A 194 -17.16 -9.21 -15.30
CA LEU A 194 -17.25 -8.98 -13.85
C LEU A 194 -18.40 -8.03 -13.49
N ALA A 195 -18.67 -7.00 -14.29
CA ALA A 195 -19.84 -6.16 -14.13
C ALA A 195 -21.15 -6.95 -14.22
N GLY A 196 -21.23 -7.84 -15.21
CA GLY A 196 -22.38 -8.73 -15.36
C GLY A 196 -22.56 -9.70 -14.19
N VAL A 197 -21.46 -10.25 -13.63
CA VAL A 197 -21.52 -11.06 -12.40
C VAL A 197 -22.11 -10.24 -11.25
N GLY A 198 -21.65 -9.01 -11.07
CA GLY A 198 -22.19 -8.14 -10.03
C GLY A 198 -23.66 -7.80 -10.21
N LEU A 199 -24.09 -7.51 -11.44
CA LEU A 199 -25.52 -7.32 -11.77
C LEU A 199 -26.36 -8.56 -11.45
N TRP A 200 -25.86 -9.73 -11.83
CA TRP A 200 -26.53 -11.00 -11.55
C TRP A 200 -26.71 -11.23 -10.05
N LEU A 201 -25.66 -11.04 -9.25
CA LEU A 201 -25.70 -11.21 -7.79
C LEU A 201 -26.65 -10.22 -7.11
N GLN A 202 -26.87 -9.05 -7.71
CA GLN A 202 -27.82 -8.03 -7.25
C GLN A 202 -29.27 -8.29 -7.74
N GLY A 203 -29.50 -9.41 -8.41
CA GLY A 203 -30.83 -9.77 -8.94
C GLY A 203 -31.21 -9.14 -10.29
N GLN A 204 -30.31 -8.32 -10.87
CA GLN A 204 -30.48 -7.66 -12.18
C GLN A 204 -30.13 -8.62 -13.32
N LYS A 205 -30.73 -9.82 -13.33
CA LYS A 205 -30.36 -10.93 -14.21
C LYS A 205 -30.49 -10.61 -15.68
N ALA A 206 -31.59 -9.96 -16.08
CA ALA A 206 -31.84 -9.59 -17.47
C ALA A 206 -30.75 -8.62 -18.00
N GLU A 207 -30.32 -7.67 -17.19
CA GLU A 207 -29.26 -6.73 -17.55
C GLU A 207 -27.89 -7.43 -17.66
N ALA A 208 -27.59 -8.36 -16.75
CA ALA A 208 -26.39 -9.18 -16.80
C ALA A 208 -26.33 -10.02 -18.08
N GLU A 209 -27.44 -10.72 -18.42
CA GLU A 209 -27.52 -11.55 -19.63
C GLU A 209 -27.38 -10.71 -20.91
N ALA A 210 -28.01 -9.54 -20.96
CA ALA A 210 -27.89 -8.63 -22.10
C ALA A 210 -26.45 -8.14 -22.28
N LEU A 211 -25.77 -7.79 -21.17
CA LEU A 211 -24.37 -7.36 -21.19
C LEU A 211 -23.45 -8.49 -21.68
N TRP A 212 -23.62 -9.70 -21.15
CA TRP A 212 -22.81 -10.86 -21.58
C TRP A 212 -23.07 -11.24 -23.04
N ALA A 213 -24.31 -11.21 -23.49
CA ALA A 213 -24.64 -11.47 -24.88
C ALA A 213 -24.04 -10.45 -25.85
N ASP A 214 -23.94 -9.18 -25.45
CA ASP A 214 -23.22 -8.16 -26.23
C ASP A 214 -21.70 -8.41 -26.27
N ILE A 215 -21.11 -8.76 -25.13
CA ILE A 215 -19.68 -9.08 -25.04
C ILE A 215 -19.36 -10.33 -25.90
N ASP A 216 -20.19 -11.37 -25.82
CA ASP A 216 -19.97 -12.64 -26.53
C ASP A 216 -20.03 -12.48 -28.06
N LYS A 217 -20.75 -11.48 -28.56
CA LYS A 217 -20.75 -11.13 -30.00
C LYS A 217 -19.43 -10.48 -30.46
N ARG A 218 -18.77 -9.79 -29.54
CA ARG A 218 -17.56 -9.00 -29.83
C ARG A 218 -16.28 -9.70 -29.44
N ALA A 219 -16.30 -10.50 -28.37
CA ALA A 219 -15.13 -11.18 -27.85
C ALA A 219 -14.70 -12.35 -28.77
N PRO A 220 -13.40 -12.55 -28.98
CA PRO A 220 -12.89 -13.68 -29.77
C PRO A 220 -13.41 -15.02 -29.23
N ALA A 221 -13.79 -15.94 -30.14
CA ALA A 221 -14.38 -17.22 -29.76
C ALA A 221 -13.45 -18.09 -28.90
N GLU A 222 -12.13 -18.00 -29.13
CA GLU A 222 -11.08 -18.77 -28.45
C GLU A 222 -10.22 -17.89 -27.52
N GLY A 223 -10.77 -16.73 -27.06
CA GLY A 223 -10.03 -15.83 -26.17
C GLY A 223 -9.93 -16.34 -24.73
N PRO A 224 -8.83 -16.02 -24.01
CA PRO A 224 -8.63 -16.39 -22.59
C PRO A 224 -9.75 -15.86 -21.70
N GLU A 225 -10.40 -14.76 -22.06
CA GLU A 225 -11.48 -14.14 -21.30
C GLU A 225 -12.72 -15.05 -21.23
N ARG A 226 -13.02 -15.83 -22.26
CA ARG A 226 -14.15 -16.79 -22.23
C ARG A 226 -13.93 -17.91 -21.22
N GLY A 227 -12.72 -18.46 -21.15
CA GLY A 227 -12.36 -19.46 -20.14
C GLY A 227 -12.46 -18.89 -18.72
N MET A 228 -11.95 -17.68 -18.52
CA MET A 228 -12.09 -16.96 -17.26
C MET A 228 -13.56 -16.72 -16.91
N PHE A 229 -14.38 -16.30 -17.86
CA PHE A 229 -15.80 -16.05 -17.62
C PHE A 229 -16.55 -17.34 -17.25
N ALA A 230 -16.27 -18.46 -17.91
CA ALA A 230 -16.82 -19.76 -17.55
C ALA A 230 -16.46 -20.14 -16.10
N ALA A 231 -15.21 -19.94 -15.71
CA ALA A 231 -14.76 -20.15 -14.33
C ALA A 231 -15.45 -19.21 -13.31
N LEU A 232 -15.63 -17.94 -13.66
CA LEU A 232 -16.36 -16.98 -12.81
C LEU A 232 -17.83 -17.41 -12.63
N ARG A 233 -18.51 -17.82 -13.71
CA ARG A 233 -19.89 -18.32 -13.63
C ARG A 233 -19.98 -19.51 -12.68
N GLN A 234 -19.09 -20.47 -12.81
CA GLN A 234 -19.03 -21.62 -11.91
C GLN A 234 -18.78 -21.21 -10.46
N MET A 235 -17.83 -20.28 -10.23
CA MET A 235 -17.49 -19.79 -8.89
C MET A 235 -18.69 -19.13 -8.19
N PHE A 236 -19.49 -18.36 -8.93
CA PHE A 236 -20.65 -17.64 -8.39
C PHE A 236 -21.99 -18.40 -8.55
N GLY A 237 -21.95 -19.66 -8.96
CA GLY A 237 -23.17 -20.48 -9.12
C GLY A 237 -24.13 -19.94 -10.18
N ILE A 238 -23.60 -19.32 -11.23
CA ILE A 238 -24.35 -18.76 -12.34
C ILE A 238 -24.52 -19.84 -13.41
N ASP A 239 -25.71 -20.32 -13.61
CA ASP A 239 -26.03 -21.31 -14.65
C ASP A 239 -25.69 -20.80 -16.06
N PRO A 240 -25.17 -21.66 -16.97
CA PRO A 240 -24.98 -21.27 -18.35
C PRO A 240 -26.31 -20.87 -18.96
N PRO A 241 -26.37 -19.92 -19.93
CA PRO A 241 -27.59 -19.60 -20.62
C PRO A 241 -28.14 -20.89 -21.19
N THR A 242 -29.40 -21.18 -20.87
CA THR A 242 -30.14 -22.24 -21.57
C THR A 242 -30.18 -21.84 -23.04
N THR A 243 -29.32 -22.46 -23.84
CA THR A 243 -29.38 -22.29 -25.32
C THR A 243 -30.76 -22.65 -25.77
N PRO A 244 -31.48 -21.75 -26.47
CA PRO A 244 -32.78 -22.07 -27.05
C PRO A 244 -32.70 -23.14 -28.12
#